data_6cd8201cea69960d488888224715798c
#
_entry.id   6cd8201cea69960d488888224715798c
#
_cell.length_a   1.000
_cell.length_b   1.000
_cell.length_c   1.000
_cell.angle_alpha   90.00
_cell.angle_beta   90.00
_cell.angle_gamma   90.00
#
_symmetry.space_group_name_H-M   'P 1'
#
loop_
_entity.id
_entity.type
_entity.pdbx_description
1 polymer ?
#
loop_
_entity_poly.entity_id
_entity_poly.type
_entity_poly.pdbx_seq_one_letter_code
_entity_poly.pdbx_strand_id
1 'polypeptide(L)'
;MQTSSLRLLGDFSLATTESAGPVRVGRKAQALLALAAMHGSSGASRNRLITLLWPDQSDEDARSALRQCLHLLRRALGTAADGLDSEGDHIVLREAAFDVDVRRFEALAGRTDLASMQSAAELYRGDFLDALDAGVEFTPWAEAERQRLRDVAQGLLARMSEHADGIMASEAMVQFAYRLLANDPVHEGCYRALMRLHARAGLRAKAAQTWVECRRALRRELGVEPSSQTLALVDELRLCAEPARSAAPAAPAGGPVSIVAPARRPEDAAVVDLLLRGWQFFTLMTPESMAKAREAYAAAVALAPGSAEAIAKLGWTHWMDSISGWVPDPSASFQKAHQCATRAIACDPNHMLPHALMGKVLLWRMEHEAALEQLQKAVALAPGAAYAHFHLADAAMWCGRCDESLAHVNIALALDPNDHGMFLTIRGYALWMVGEYGGAQAAFASAITRNPAYLWPHSGLAAVHYELGDVHSARNAVATACSVNRRVSLSFVRNVLPFRVTAHRERLLAACAAAGMRSDEVAMSDAAV
;
A
#
# COMPACT_ATOMS: atom_id res chain seq x y z
N MET A 1 -12.10 -32.31 -18.32
CA MET A 1 -10.73 -32.16 -18.87
C MET A 1 -10.04 -31.08 -18.05
N GLN A 2 -8.84 -31.32 -17.57
CA GLN A 2 -8.09 -30.29 -16.83
C GLN A 2 -7.56 -29.28 -17.85
N THR A 3 -7.94 -28.02 -17.72
CA THR A 3 -7.53 -26.90 -18.61
C THR A 3 -6.25 -26.24 -18.08
N SER A 4 -5.34 -25.90 -18.99
CA SER A 4 -4.16 -25.07 -18.65
C SER A 4 -4.60 -23.63 -18.36
N SER A 5 -3.95 -22.96 -17.41
CA SER A 5 -4.30 -21.58 -17.04
C SER A 5 -3.32 -20.59 -17.67
N LEU A 6 -3.86 -19.61 -18.39
CA LEU A 6 -3.11 -18.49 -18.95
C LEU A 6 -3.61 -17.18 -18.31
N ARG A 7 -2.72 -16.50 -17.61
CA ARG A 7 -2.99 -15.23 -16.95
C ARG A 7 -2.28 -14.10 -17.67
N LEU A 8 -3.06 -13.11 -18.04
CA LEU A 8 -2.63 -11.92 -18.80
C LEU A 8 -2.99 -10.61 -18.10
N LEU A 9 -3.87 -10.65 -17.08
CA LEU A 9 -4.24 -9.49 -16.25
C LEU A 9 -3.29 -9.38 -15.06
N GLY A 10 -2.37 -8.45 -15.13
CA GLY A 10 -1.16 -8.32 -14.31
C GLY A 10 0.03 -8.98 -14.98
N ASP A 11 0.91 -9.58 -14.17
CA ASP A 11 2.07 -10.32 -14.68
C ASP A 11 1.67 -11.56 -15.47
N PHE A 12 2.38 -11.79 -16.59
CA PHE A 12 2.18 -13.00 -17.37
C PHE A 12 2.45 -14.26 -16.57
N SER A 13 1.50 -15.20 -16.57
CA SER A 13 1.70 -16.51 -15.97
C SER A 13 1.02 -17.61 -16.79
N LEU A 14 1.76 -18.70 -17.03
CA LEU A 14 1.29 -19.88 -17.72
C LEU A 14 1.47 -21.09 -16.81
N ALA A 15 0.40 -21.83 -16.55
CA ALA A 15 0.44 -23.09 -15.79
C ALA A 15 -0.23 -24.18 -16.61
N THR A 16 0.43 -25.32 -16.75
CA THR A 16 -0.10 -26.52 -17.39
C THR A 16 -0.51 -27.54 -16.33
N THR A 17 -1.35 -28.49 -16.70
CA THR A 17 -1.84 -29.54 -15.81
C THR A 17 -0.74 -30.49 -15.32
N GLU A 18 0.38 -30.56 -16.05
CA GLU A 18 1.52 -31.43 -15.75
C GLU A 18 2.63 -30.73 -14.94
N SER A 19 2.60 -29.42 -14.88
CA SER A 19 3.66 -28.64 -14.23
C SER A 19 3.30 -28.33 -12.78
N ALA A 20 4.20 -28.64 -11.85
CA ALA A 20 4.04 -28.28 -10.43
C ALA A 20 4.19 -26.77 -10.13
N GLY A 21 4.43 -25.95 -11.17
CA GLY A 21 4.61 -24.49 -11.06
C GLY A 21 4.44 -23.80 -12.40
N PRO A 22 4.61 -22.46 -12.45
CA PRO A 22 4.46 -21.71 -13.69
C PRO A 22 5.50 -22.10 -14.73
N VAL A 23 5.03 -22.32 -15.97
CA VAL A 23 5.88 -22.66 -17.13
C VAL A 23 6.61 -21.40 -17.60
N ARG A 24 7.93 -21.44 -17.62
CA ARG A 24 8.75 -20.32 -18.12
C ARG A 24 8.89 -20.39 -19.64
N VAL A 25 8.46 -19.34 -20.30
CA VAL A 25 8.60 -19.14 -21.74
C VAL A 25 9.22 -17.78 -22.05
N GLY A 26 9.94 -17.66 -23.16
CA GLY A 26 10.59 -16.42 -23.56
C GLY A 26 9.59 -15.30 -23.87
N ARG A 27 10.01 -14.03 -23.79
CA ARG A 27 9.14 -12.84 -23.98
C ARG A 27 8.34 -12.86 -25.29
N LYS A 28 8.96 -13.26 -26.41
CA LYS A 28 8.28 -13.38 -27.71
C LYS A 28 7.20 -14.47 -27.70
N ALA A 29 7.42 -15.58 -26.97
CA ALA A 29 6.42 -16.64 -26.82
C ALA A 29 5.26 -16.20 -25.90
N GLN A 30 5.53 -15.40 -24.86
CA GLN A 30 4.50 -14.79 -24.03
C GLN A 30 3.61 -13.85 -24.86
N ALA A 31 4.22 -12.98 -25.64
CA ALA A 31 3.51 -12.06 -26.54
C ALA A 31 2.71 -12.80 -27.62
N LEU A 32 3.24 -13.90 -28.18
CA LEU A 32 2.53 -14.75 -29.13
C LEU A 32 1.28 -15.38 -28.49
N LEU A 33 1.40 -15.93 -27.27
CA LEU A 33 0.26 -16.50 -26.56
C LEU A 33 -0.80 -15.44 -26.25
N ALA A 34 -0.38 -14.24 -25.85
CA ALA A 34 -1.28 -13.13 -25.60
C ALA A 34 -2.03 -12.70 -26.87
N LEU A 35 -1.32 -12.55 -28.00
CA LEU A 35 -1.93 -12.23 -29.29
C LEU A 35 -2.93 -13.32 -29.72
N ALA A 36 -2.59 -14.60 -29.61
CA ALA A 36 -3.49 -15.70 -29.94
C ALA A 36 -4.70 -15.76 -29.00
N ALA A 37 -4.49 -15.47 -27.69
CA ALA A 37 -5.56 -15.41 -26.71
C ALA A 37 -6.56 -14.28 -26.98
N MET A 38 -6.09 -13.09 -27.36
CA MET A 38 -6.95 -11.93 -27.62
C MET A 38 -7.77 -12.03 -28.90
N HIS A 39 -7.31 -12.82 -29.89
CA HIS A 39 -8.03 -13.01 -31.16
C HIS A 39 -9.09 -14.14 -31.11
N GLY A 40 -9.23 -14.83 -29.98
CA GLY A 40 -10.28 -15.86 -29.79
C GLY A 40 -10.18 -17.00 -30.79
N SER A 41 -11.33 -17.47 -31.28
CA SER A 41 -11.45 -18.56 -32.24
C SER A 41 -10.98 -18.19 -33.64
N SER A 42 -10.89 -16.91 -34.02
CA SER A 42 -10.35 -16.45 -35.31
C SER A 42 -8.84 -16.57 -35.40
N GLY A 43 -8.16 -16.61 -34.25
CA GLY A 43 -6.70 -16.71 -34.16
C GLY A 43 -5.95 -15.47 -34.63
N ALA A 44 -4.66 -15.43 -34.34
CA ALA A 44 -3.76 -14.38 -34.83
C ALA A 44 -3.10 -14.82 -36.16
N SER A 45 -3.16 -13.96 -37.18
CA SER A 45 -2.50 -14.30 -38.48
C SER A 45 -0.98 -14.31 -38.34
N ARG A 46 -0.32 -15.23 -39.04
CA ARG A 46 1.14 -15.35 -39.00
C ARG A 46 1.84 -14.06 -39.43
N ASN A 47 1.32 -13.39 -40.46
CA ASN A 47 1.87 -12.12 -40.94
C ASN A 47 1.80 -11.05 -39.84
N ARG A 48 0.67 -10.94 -39.13
CA ARG A 48 0.53 -10.00 -38.01
C ARG A 48 1.48 -10.32 -36.84
N LEU A 49 1.64 -11.60 -36.50
CA LEU A 49 2.61 -12.04 -35.49
C LEU A 49 4.04 -11.68 -35.86
N ILE A 50 4.42 -11.89 -37.12
CA ILE A 50 5.75 -11.55 -37.67
C ILE A 50 6.00 -10.05 -37.58
N THR A 51 5.07 -9.22 -38.06
CA THR A 51 5.19 -7.76 -38.06
C THR A 51 5.33 -7.21 -36.62
N LEU A 52 4.55 -7.72 -35.68
CA LEU A 52 4.57 -7.22 -34.31
C LEU A 52 5.76 -7.73 -33.48
N LEU A 53 6.23 -8.95 -33.74
CA LEU A 53 7.23 -9.58 -32.91
C LEU A 53 8.64 -9.56 -33.47
N TRP A 54 8.81 -9.47 -34.78
CA TRP A 54 10.11 -9.46 -35.46
C TRP A 54 10.18 -8.40 -36.60
N PRO A 55 9.91 -7.11 -36.30
CA PRO A 55 9.81 -6.06 -37.32
C PRO A 55 11.13 -5.79 -38.03
N ASP A 56 12.27 -6.02 -37.39
CA ASP A 56 13.61 -5.71 -37.92
C ASP A 56 14.24 -6.86 -38.72
N GLN A 57 13.53 -7.99 -38.90
CA GLN A 57 14.04 -9.16 -39.59
C GLN A 57 13.50 -9.22 -41.02
N SER A 58 14.26 -9.89 -41.95
CA SER A 58 13.74 -10.21 -43.27
C SER A 58 12.52 -11.14 -43.14
N ASP A 59 11.62 -11.11 -44.12
CA ASP A 59 10.42 -11.97 -44.14
C ASP A 59 10.74 -13.46 -43.92
N GLU A 60 11.85 -13.93 -44.50
CA GLU A 60 12.28 -15.32 -44.39
C GLU A 60 12.81 -15.64 -42.98
N ASP A 61 13.64 -14.77 -42.42
CA ASP A 61 14.18 -14.91 -41.07
C ASP A 61 13.07 -14.82 -40.03
N ALA A 62 12.14 -13.87 -40.16
CA ALA A 62 11.01 -13.71 -39.28
C ALA A 62 10.05 -14.91 -39.27
N ARG A 63 9.79 -15.50 -40.46
CA ARG A 63 9.03 -16.77 -40.56
C ARG A 63 9.78 -17.93 -39.92
N SER A 64 11.11 -17.97 -40.02
CA SER A 64 11.94 -18.98 -39.37
C SER A 64 11.91 -18.81 -37.86
N ALA A 65 12.05 -17.57 -37.36
CA ALA A 65 11.95 -17.22 -35.93
C ALA A 65 10.58 -17.58 -35.34
N LEU A 66 9.49 -17.33 -36.07
CA LEU A 66 8.14 -17.73 -35.65
C LEU A 66 8.01 -19.26 -35.52
N ARG A 67 8.52 -20.03 -36.54
CA ARG A 67 8.51 -21.50 -36.46
C ARG A 67 9.29 -22.01 -35.24
N GLN A 68 10.47 -21.46 -35.00
CA GLN A 68 11.29 -21.81 -33.85
C GLN A 68 10.58 -21.47 -32.50
N CYS A 69 9.99 -20.28 -32.42
CA CYS A 69 9.23 -19.85 -31.24
C CYS A 69 8.07 -20.81 -30.96
N LEU A 70 7.28 -21.19 -31.98
CA LEU A 70 6.19 -22.15 -31.86
C LEU A 70 6.68 -23.55 -31.44
N HIS A 71 7.82 -23.99 -31.98
CA HIS A 71 8.42 -25.27 -31.62
C HIS A 71 8.80 -25.31 -30.12
N LEU A 72 9.51 -24.28 -29.65
CA LEU A 72 9.91 -24.17 -28.26
C LEU A 72 8.70 -24.04 -27.32
N LEU A 73 7.68 -23.29 -27.75
CA LEU A 73 6.45 -23.11 -26.98
C LEU A 73 5.69 -24.43 -26.86
N ARG A 74 5.52 -25.20 -27.95
CA ARG A 74 4.88 -26.53 -27.90
C ARG A 74 5.63 -27.49 -26.98
N ARG A 75 6.95 -27.46 -27.00
CA ARG A 75 7.78 -28.27 -26.12
C ARG A 75 7.56 -27.88 -24.63
N ALA A 76 7.42 -26.58 -24.34
CA ALA A 76 7.17 -26.09 -22.99
C ALA A 76 5.75 -26.42 -22.48
N LEU A 77 4.77 -26.47 -23.38
CA LEU A 77 3.37 -26.80 -23.07
C LEU A 77 3.13 -28.30 -22.83
N GLY A 78 4.00 -29.18 -23.30
CA GLY A 78 3.81 -30.64 -23.16
C GLY A 78 2.51 -31.10 -23.83
N THR A 79 1.66 -31.84 -23.11
CA THR A 79 0.34 -32.29 -23.61
C THR A 79 -0.64 -31.14 -23.87
N ALA A 80 -0.47 -29.97 -23.24
CA ALA A 80 -1.29 -28.80 -23.55
C ALA A 80 -0.98 -28.18 -24.91
N ALA A 81 0.08 -28.63 -25.62
CA ALA A 81 0.45 -28.15 -26.93
C ALA A 81 -0.64 -28.45 -28.01
N ASP A 82 -1.46 -29.47 -27.81
CA ASP A 82 -2.60 -29.79 -28.69
C ASP A 82 -3.67 -28.70 -28.71
N GLY A 83 -3.68 -27.82 -27.68
CA GLY A 83 -4.52 -26.65 -27.62
C GLY A 83 -4.00 -25.44 -28.37
N LEU A 84 -2.77 -25.49 -28.91
CA LEU A 84 -2.18 -24.44 -29.74
C LEU A 84 -2.17 -24.87 -31.22
N ASP A 85 -3.26 -24.57 -31.91
CA ASP A 85 -3.40 -24.92 -33.33
C ASP A 85 -2.69 -23.94 -34.25
N SER A 86 -2.24 -24.47 -35.39
CA SER A 86 -1.63 -23.72 -36.49
C SER A 86 -2.34 -24.08 -37.80
N GLU A 87 -3.62 -23.74 -37.91
CA GLU A 87 -4.43 -23.98 -39.08
C GLU A 87 -4.14 -22.92 -40.15
N GLY A 88 -3.55 -23.33 -41.27
CA GLY A 88 -3.26 -22.44 -42.39
C GLY A 88 -2.37 -21.26 -41.97
N ASP A 89 -2.87 -20.03 -42.18
CA ASP A 89 -2.15 -18.78 -41.87
C ASP A 89 -2.41 -18.23 -40.45
N HIS A 90 -3.17 -18.93 -39.61
CA HIS A 90 -3.54 -18.46 -38.29
C HIS A 90 -2.98 -19.34 -37.16
N ILE A 91 -2.71 -18.73 -36.02
CA ILE A 91 -2.37 -19.40 -34.77
C ILE A 91 -3.56 -19.20 -33.81
N VAL A 92 -4.18 -20.32 -33.40
CA VAL A 92 -5.39 -20.33 -32.57
C VAL A 92 -5.10 -20.97 -31.25
N LEU A 93 -5.56 -20.34 -30.17
CA LEU A 93 -5.54 -20.91 -28.82
C LEU A 93 -6.93 -21.45 -28.50
N ARG A 94 -7.08 -22.80 -28.44
CA ARG A 94 -8.37 -23.47 -28.22
C ARG A 94 -8.91 -23.20 -26.81
N GLU A 95 -10.13 -22.73 -26.74
CA GLU A 95 -10.80 -22.41 -25.45
C GLU A 95 -10.98 -23.65 -24.55
N ALA A 96 -11.18 -24.81 -25.16
CA ALA A 96 -11.32 -26.07 -24.41
C ALA A 96 -10.02 -26.50 -23.69
N ALA A 97 -8.85 -26.01 -24.14
CA ALA A 97 -7.54 -26.38 -23.60
C ALA A 97 -6.96 -25.34 -22.65
N PHE A 98 -7.35 -24.07 -22.79
CA PHE A 98 -6.81 -22.96 -22.03
C PHE A 98 -7.90 -22.14 -21.35
N ASP A 99 -7.80 -22.00 -20.02
CA ASP A 99 -8.56 -21.03 -19.23
C ASP A 99 -7.79 -19.68 -19.25
N VAL A 100 -8.31 -18.71 -20.01
CA VAL A 100 -7.69 -17.38 -20.19
C VAL A 100 -8.44 -16.37 -19.32
N ASP A 101 -7.73 -15.75 -18.40
CA ASP A 101 -8.32 -14.81 -17.42
C ASP A 101 -8.97 -13.59 -18.07
N VAL A 102 -8.40 -13.03 -19.15
CA VAL A 102 -8.99 -11.88 -19.87
C VAL A 102 -10.36 -12.25 -20.45
N ARG A 103 -10.50 -13.40 -21.08
CA ARG A 103 -11.79 -13.85 -21.66
C ARG A 103 -12.85 -14.06 -20.59
N ARG A 104 -12.45 -14.68 -19.48
CA ARG A 104 -13.34 -14.85 -18.31
C ARG A 104 -13.72 -13.51 -17.70
N PHE A 105 -12.77 -12.61 -17.57
CA PHE A 105 -13.00 -11.25 -17.08
C PHE A 105 -14.05 -10.54 -17.94
N GLU A 106 -13.88 -10.49 -19.25
CA GLU A 106 -14.82 -9.82 -20.16
C GLU A 106 -16.21 -10.46 -20.14
N ALA A 107 -16.28 -11.80 -20.14
CA ALA A 107 -17.55 -12.52 -20.08
C ALA A 107 -18.30 -12.25 -18.77
N LEU A 108 -17.60 -12.22 -17.64
CA LEU A 108 -18.19 -11.95 -16.32
C LEU A 108 -18.49 -10.45 -16.13
N ALA A 109 -17.61 -9.57 -16.62
CA ALA A 109 -17.83 -8.13 -16.57
C ALA A 109 -19.04 -7.68 -17.41
N GLY A 110 -19.42 -8.41 -18.44
CA GLY A 110 -20.64 -8.18 -19.22
C GLY A 110 -21.93 -8.54 -18.51
N ARG A 111 -21.88 -9.27 -17.39
CA ARG A 111 -23.08 -9.67 -16.63
C ARG A 111 -23.56 -8.56 -15.70
N THR A 112 -24.81 -8.68 -15.25
CA THR A 112 -25.46 -7.69 -14.37
C THR A 112 -25.61 -8.16 -12.93
N ASP A 113 -25.40 -9.44 -12.64
CA ASP A 113 -25.47 -9.98 -11.29
C ASP A 113 -24.20 -9.68 -10.49
N LEU A 114 -24.37 -9.34 -9.22
CA LEU A 114 -23.27 -8.90 -8.34
C LEU A 114 -22.17 -9.98 -8.16
N ALA A 115 -22.55 -11.26 -8.09
CA ALA A 115 -21.59 -12.34 -7.91
C ALA A 115 -20.66 -12.49 -9.12
N SER A 116 -21.20 -12.37 -10.35
CA SER A 116 -20.40 -12.36 -11.57
C SER A 116 -19.48 -11.13 -11.64
N MET A 117 -19.98 -9.95 -11.26
CA MET A 117 -19.19 -8.73 -11.21
C MET A 117 -18.06 -8.82 -10.19
N GLN A 118 -18.29 -9.41 -9.01
CA GLN A 118 -17.25 -9.64 -8.00
C GLN A 118 -16.19 -10.62 -8.51
N SER A 119 -16.61 -11.73 -9.12
CA SER A 119 -15.67 -12.69 -9.73
C SER A 119 -14.84 -12.07 -10.85
N ALA A 120 -15.41 -11.14 -11.64
CA ALA A 120 -14.66 -10.38 -12.64
C ALA A 120 -13.61 -9.47 -11.97
N ALA A 121 -13.97 -8.75 -10.91
CA ALA A 121 -13.07 -7.86 -10.18
C ALA A 121 -11.89 -8.62 -9.54
N GLU A 122 -12.07 -9.87 -9.12
CA GLU A 122 -11.02 -10.75 -8.60
C GLU A 122 -10.03 -11.20 -9.68
N LEU A 123 -10.48 -11.35 -10.94
CA LEU A 123 -9.62 -11.70 -12.06
C LEU A 123 -8.70 -10.55 -12.48
N TYR A 124 -9.14 -9.29 -12.33
CA TYR A 124 -8.35 -8.12 -12.68
C TYR A 124 -7.32 -7.81 -11.59
N ARG A 125 -6.10 -8.35 -11.73
CA ARG A 125 -5.00 -8.22 -10.75
C ARG A 125 -4.09 -7.02 -11.00
N GLY A 126 -4.07 -6.54 -12.23
CA GLY A 126 -3.26 -5.44 -12.74
C GLY A 126 -3.53 -5.23 -14.21
N ASP A 127 -2.79 -4.36 -14.85
CA ASP A 127 -2.92 -4.10 -16.27
C ASP A 127 -2.55 -5.30 -17.12
N PHE A 128 -3.09 -5.34 -18.33
CA PHE A 128 -2.79 -6.38 -19.30
C PHE A 128 -1.30 -6.42 -19.61
N LEU A 129 -0.64 -7.54 -19.27
CA LEU A 129 0.79 -7.78 -19.51
C LEU A 129 1.68 -6.66 -18.93
N ASP A 130 1.48 -6.31 -17.67
CA ASP A 130 2.03 -5.10 -17.03
C ASP A 130 3.55 -4.95 -17.21
N ALA A 131 4.33 -6.03 -17.02
CA ALA A 131 5.79 -6.02 -17.12
C ALA A 131 6.34 -6.57 -18.46
N LEU A 132 5.49 -6.89 -19.46
CA LEU A 132 5.95 -7.52 -20.69
C LEU A 132 6.35 -6.47 -21.74
N ASP A 133 7.64 -6.42 -22.04
CA ASP A 133 8.20 -5.77 -23.22
C ASP A 133 8.62 -6.84 -24.26
N ALA A 134 7.97 -6.85 -25.41
CA ALA A 134 8.25 -7.77 -26.50
C ALA A 134 8.72 -7.08 -27.79
N GLY A 135 8.97 -5.77 -27.74
CA GLY A 135 9.53 -4.97 -28.83
C GLY A 135 8.66 -3.79 -29.25
N VAL A 136 9.24 -2.90 -30.05
CA VAL A 136 8.71 -1.57 -30.39
C VAL A 136 7.31 -1.63 -31.03
N GLU A 137 7.08 -2.57 -31.96
CA GLU A 137 5.80 -2.71 -32.66
C GLU A 137 4.72 -3.42 -31.81
N PHE A 138 5.14 -4.24 -30.83
CA PHE A 138 4.22 -4.90 -29.88
C PHE A 138 3.66 -3.94 -28.83
N THR A 139 4.47 -2.99 -28.39
CA THR A 139 4.12 -2.06 -27.30
C THR A 139 2.85 -1.23 -27.59
N PRO A 140 2.67 -0.61 -28.79
CA PRO A 140 1.45 0.14 -29.08
C PRO A 140 0.18 -0.73 -29.07
N TRP A 141 0.27 -1.97 -29.55
CA TRP A 141 -0.85 -2.91 -29.50
C TRP A 141 -1.20 -3.28 -28.05
N ALA A 142 -0.18 -3.60 -27.25
CA ALA A 142 -0.40 -3.96 -25.85
C ALA A 142 -1.00 -2.78 -25.06
N GLU A 143 -0.56 -1.55 -25.34
CA GLU A 143 -1.09 -0.35 -24.69
C GLU A 143 -2.55 -0.08 -25.08
N ALA A 144 -2.92 -0.27 -26.33
CA ALA A 144 -4.32 -0.18 -26.77
C ALA A 144 -5.22 -1.20 -26.06
N GLU A 145 -4.74 -2.46 -25.88
CA GLU A 145 -5.48 -3.49 -25.15
C GLU A 145 -5.53 -3.19 -23.64
N ARG A 146 -4.45 -2.64 -23.04
CA ARG A 146 -4.46 -2.16 -21.66
C ARG A 146 -5.53 -1.12 -21.45
N GLN A 147 -5.58 -0.10 -22.29
CA GLN A 147 -6.57 0.96 -22.19
C GLN A 147 -8.00 0.41 -22.33
N ARG A 148 -8.23 -0.44 -23.32
CA ARG A 148 -9.55 -1.07 -23.54
C ARG A 148 -10.01 -1.89 -22.31
N LEU A 149 -9.11 -2.68 -21.73
CA LEU A 149 -9.43 -3.51 -20.55
C LEU A 149 -9.60 -2.66 -19.28
N ARG A 150 -8.83 -1.56 -19.14
CA ARG A 150 -9.06 -0.56 -18.08
C ARG A 150 -10.45 0.06 -18.19
N ASP A 151 -10.87 0.46 -19.36
CA ASP A 151 -12.21 1.04 -19.59
C ASP A 151 -13.32 0.05 -19.17
N VAL A 152 -13.17 -1.23 -19.51
CA VAL A 152 -14.09 -2.30 -19.08
C VAL A 152 -14.10 -2.44 -17.55
N ALA A 153 -12.91 -2.44 -16.93
CA ALA A 153 -12.77 -2.58 -15.47
C ALA A 153 -13.33 -1.36 -14.72
N GLN A 154 -13.12 -0.16 -15.24
CA GLN A 154 -13.70 1.08 -14.69
C GLN A 154 -15.23 1.10 -14.80
N GLY A 155 -15.78 0.68 -15.95
CA GLY A 155 -17.20 0.51 -16.15
C GLY A 155 -17.82 -0.55 -15.23
N LEU A 156 -17.09 -1.66 -14.99
CA LEU A 156 -17.47 -2.67 -14.02
C LEU A 156 -17.56 -2.08 -12.60
N LEU A 157 -16.53 -1.36 -12.15
CA LEU A 157 -16.50 -0.72 -10.84
C LEU A 157 -17.65 0.28 -10.65
N ALA A 158 -17.97 1.07 -11.67
CA ALA A 158 -19.09 2.01 -11.64
C ALA A 158 -20.42 1.27 -11.37
N ARG A 159 -20.72 0.22 -12.15
CA ARG A 159 -21.92 -0.61 -11.97
C ARG A 159 -21.95 -1.29 -10.60
N MET A 160 -20.83 -1.88 -10.15
CA MET A 160 -20.73 -2.48 -8.82
C MET A 160 -21.04 -1.47 -7.72
N SER A 161 -20.55 -0.23 -7.84
CA SER A 161 -20.78 0.83 -6.86
C SER A 161 -22.26 1.26 -6.77
N GLU A 162 -23.05 1.01 -7.79
CA GLU A 162 -24.50 1.28 -7.80
C GLU A 162 -25.31 0.16 -7.14
N HIS A 163 -24.84 -1.08 -7.20
CA HIS A 163 -25.55 -2.28 -6.72
C HIS A 163 -25.13 -2.74 -5.31
N ALA A 164 -24.22 -2.02 -4.65
CA ALA A 164 -23.67 -2.47 -3.36
C ALA A 164 -24.62 -2.23 -2.19
N ASP A 165 -25.41 -3.24 -1.85
CA ASP A 165 -26.15 -3.33 -0.60
C ASP A 165 -25.47 -4.33 0.34
N GLY A 166 -24.66 -3.83 1.30
CA GLY A 166 -24.06 -4.63 2.36
C GLY A 166 -22.56 -4.45 2.59
N ILE A 167 -22.11 -4.64 3.84
CA ILE A 167 -20.74 -4.31 4.33
C ILE A 167 -19.65 -5.19 3.71
N MET A 168 -19.92 -6.48 3.46
CA MET A 168 -18.92 -7.43 2.96
C MET A 168 -18.64 -7.29 1.45
N ALA A 169 -19.65 -6.89 0.66
CA ALA A 169 -19.48 -6.63 -0.76
C ALA A 169 -18.60 -5.37 -1.04
N SER A 170 -18.50 -4.46 -0.08
CA SER A 170 -17.80 -3.19 -0.25
C SER A 170 -16.27 -3.30 -0.19
N GLU A 171 -15.70 -4.26 0.56
CA GLU A 171 -14.23 -4.33 0.72
C GLU A 171 -13.52 -4.83 -0.53
N ALA A 172 -14.01 -5.88 -1.18
CA ALA A 172 -13.47 -6.36 -2.46
C ALA A 172 -13.57 -5.28 -3.55
N MET A 173 -14.65 -4.51 -3.56
CA MET A 173 -14.84 -3.38 -4.47
C MET A 173 -13.86 -2.23 -4.19
N VAL A 174 -13.61 -1.92 -2.93
CA VAL A 174 -12.63 -0.90 -2.51
C VAL A 174 -11.24 -1.31 -2.97
N GLN A 175 -10.83 -2.55 -2.76
CA GLN A 175 -9.55 -3.09 -3.23
C GLN A 175 -9.44 -3.06 -4.75
N PHE A 176 -10.52 -3.37 -5.45
CA PHE A 176 -10.55 -3.28 -6.91
C PHE A 176 -10.38 -1.84 -7.41
N ALA A 177 -11.06 -0.88 -6.79
CA ALA A 177 -10.91 0.53 -7.13
C ALA A 177 -9.48 1.04 -6.90
N TYR A 178 -8.82 0.64 -5.81
CA TYR A 178 -7.43 1.00 -5.56
C TYR A 178 -6.46 0.38 -6.57
N ARG A 179 -6.70 -0.88 -7.03
CA ARG A 179 -5.90 -1.46 -8.12
C ARG A 179 -5.99 -0.65 -9.41
N LEU A 180 -7.19 -0.16 -9.74
CA LEU A 180 -7.37 0.70 -10.92
C LEU A 180 -6.67 2.05 -10.76
N LEU A 181 -6.76 2.67 -9.58
CA LEU A 181 -6.08 3.94 -9.29
C LEU A 181 -4.55 3.82 -9.22
N ALA A 182 -4.00 2.64 -8.94
CA ALA A 182 -2.56 2.42 -8.98
C ALA A 182 -1.99 2.61 -10.40
N ASN A 183 -2.79 2.27 -11.43
CA ASN A 183 -2.39 2.38 -12.84
C ASN A 183 -2.89 3.68 -13.50
N ASP A 184 -3.98 4.25 -13.02
CA ASP A 184 -4.54 5.53 -13.49
C ASP A 184 -4.94 6.39 -12.28
N PRO A 185 -3.97 7.12 -11.68
CA PRO A 185 -4.20 7.93 -10.47
C PRO A 185 -5.15 9.11 -10.66
N VAL A 186 -5.49 9.48 -11.90
CA VAL A 186 -6.34 10.64 -12.21
C VAL A 186 -7.77 10.27 -12.60
N HIS A 187 -8.12 8.98 -12.58
CA HIS A 187 -9.44 8.52 -13.01
C HIS A 187 -10.54 8.86 -11.98
N GLU A 188 -11.25 9.96 -12.20
CA GLU A 188 -12.29 10.45 -11.29
C GLU A 188 -13.41 9.44 -11.01
N GLY A 189 -13.76 8.58 -11.98
CA GLY A 189 -14.78 7.53 -11.82
C GLY A 189 -14.47 6.56 -10.69
N CYS A 190 -13.19 6.17 -10.52
CA CYS A 190 -12.76 5.30 -9.42
C CYS A 190 -12.87 6.01 -8.07
N TYR A 191 -12.50 7.29 -8.00
CA TYR A 191 -12.70 8.09 -6.78
C TYR A 191 -14.17 8.26 -6.44
N ARG A 192 -15.05 8.50 -7.44
CA ARG A 192 -16.51 8.57 -7.20
C ARG A 192 -17.05 7.26 -6.66
N ALA A 193 -16.63 6.11 -7.22
CA ALA A 193 -17.02 4.80 -6.71
C ALA A 193 -16.56 4.60 -5.26
N LEU A 194 -15.30 4.90 -4.93
CA LEU A 194 -14.77 4.83 -3.56
C LEU A 194 -15.52 5.74 -2.58
N MET A 195 -15.82 6.98 -2.98
CA MET A 195 -16.60 7.91 -2.14
C MET A 195 -18.00 7.35 -1.83
N ARG A 196 -18.70 6.77 -2.84
CA ARG A 196 -20.00 6.12 -2.64
C ARG A 196 -19.90 4.90 -1.73
N LEU A 197 -18.93 4.01 -1.96
CA LEU A 197 -18.72 2.81 -1.16
C LEU A 197 -18.43 3.16 0.30
N HIS A 198 -17.53 4.11 0.55
CA HIS A 198 -17.24 4.57 1.91
C HIS A 198 -18.44 5.26 2.57
N ALA A 199 -19.20 6.08 1.83
CA ALA A 199 -20.39 6.74 2.37
C ALA A 199 -21.47 5.74 2.74
N ARG A 200 -21.74 4.73 1.91
CA ARG A 200 -22.71 3.64 2.19
C ARG A 200 -22.30 2.77 3.37
N ALA A 201 -21.00 2.53 3.53
CA ALA A 201 -20.46 1.84 4.70
C ALA A 201 -20.46 2.70 5.99
N GLY A 202 -21.00 3.93 5.95
CA GLY A 202 -21.01 4.86 7.08
C GLY A 202 -19.64 5.50 7.36
N LEU A 203 -18.62 5.23 6.54
CA LEU A 203 -17.25 5.69 6.70
C LEU A 203 -17.04 7.07 6.08
N ARG A 204 -17.80 8.07 6.54
CA ARG A 204 -17.79 9.44 5.98
C ARG A 204 -16.39 10.07 5.97
N ALA A 205 -15.58 9.81 7.00
CA ALA A 205 -14.22 10.32 7.05
C ALA A 205 -13.36 9.76 5.91
N LYS A 206 -13.48 8.47 5.59
CA LYS A 206 -12.79 7.85 4.44
C LYS A 206 -13.32 8.41 3.11
N ALA A 207 -14.61 8.63 2.97
CA ALA A 207 -15.18 9.26 1.77
C ALA A 207 -14.63 10.68 1.58
N ALA A 208 -14.54 11.48 2.63
CA ALA A 208 -13.94 12.81 2.59
C ALA A 208 -12.44 12.77 2.28
N GLN A 209 -11.71 11.80 2.82
CA GLN A 209 -10.30 11.59 2.49
C GLN A 209 -10.13 11.24 1.00
N THR A 210 -10.94 10.33 0.47
CA THR A 210 -10.96 9.96 -0.95
C THR A 210 -11.19 11.18 -1.85
N TRP A 211 -12.07 12.10 -1.45
CA TRP A 211 -12.26 13.38 -2.15
C TRP A 211 -10.98 14.21 -2.20
N VAL A 212 -10.29 14.35 -1.06
CA VAL A 212 -9.03 15.11 -0.98
C VAL A 212 -7.95 14.47 -1.86
N GLU A 213 -7.87 13.14 -1.88
CA GLU A 213 -6.93 12.38 -2.73
C GLU A 213 -7.22 12.60 -4.22
N CYS A 214 -8.49 12.53 -4.64
CA CYS A 214 -8.94 12.82 -6.01
C CYS A 214 -8.47 14.22 -6.45
N ARG A 215 -8.81 15.25 -5.68
CA ARG A 215 -8.46 16.64 -6.00
C ARG A 215 -6.94 16.84 -6.07
N ARG A 216 -6.19 16.18 -5.18
CA ARG A 216 -4.72 16.25 -5.18
C ARG A 216 -4.13 15.58 -6.41
N ALA A 217 -4.60 14.37 -6.78
CA ALA A 217 -4.12 13.65 -7.95
C ALA A 217 -4.34 14.47 -9.23
N LEU A 218 -5.56 14.99 -9.43
CA LEU A 218 -5.89 15.83 -10.59
C LEU A 218 -5.04 17.09 -10.68
N ARG A 219 -4.84 17.79 -9.56
CA ARG A 219 -3.99 19.00 -9.53
C ARG A 219 -2.52 18.69 -9.78
N ARG A 220 -2.01 17.60 -9.22
CA ARG A 220 -0.60 17.24 -9.33
C ARG A 220 -0.24 16.75 -10.72
N GLU A 221 -1.07 15.87 -11.32
CA GLU A 221 -0.75 15.19 -12.57
C GLU A 221 -1.24 15.98 -13.80
N LEU A 222 -2.38 16.66 -13.71
CA LEU A 222 -3.03 17.32 -14.83
C LEU A 222 -3.18 18.84 -14.67
N GLY A 223 -2.99 19.39 -13.45
CA GLY A 223 -3.20 20.80 -13.16
C GLY A 223 -4.66 21.25 -13.23
N VAL A 224 -5.64 20.32 -13.18
CA VAL A 224 -7.08 20.63 -13.34
C VAL A 224 -7.85 20.45 -12.04
N GLU A 225 -9.03 21.09 -11.97
CA GLU A 225 -10.02 20.83 -10.91
C GLU A 225 -10.92 19.64 -11.28
N PRO A 226 -11.51 18.95 -10.28
CA PRO A 226 -12.43 17.85 -10.51
C PRO A 226 -13.64 18.23 -11.37
N SER A 227 -14.16 17.27 -12.13
CA SER A 227 -15.32 17.44 -12.99
C SER A 227 -16.60 17.79 -12.22
N SER A 228 -17.58 18.38 -12.91
CA SER A 228 -18.88 18.72 -12.34
C SER A 228 -19.60 17.51 -11.74
N GLN A 229 -19.42 16.31 -12.31
CA GLN A 229 -20.01 15.08 -11.78
C GLN A 229 -19.38 14.70 -10.43
N THR A 230 -18.10 14.89 -10.25
CA THR A 230 -17.41 14.60 -9.00
C THR A 230 -17.79 15.63 -7.94
N LEU A 231 -17.87 16.91 -8.31
CA LEU A 231 -18.33 17.97 -7.41
C LEU A 231 -19.79 17.74 -6.97
N ALA A 232 -20.69 17.37 -7.88
CA ALA A 232 -22.08 17.07 -7.55
C ALA A 232 -22.21 15.90 -6.56
N LEU A 233 -21.39 14.83 -6.73
CA LEU A 233 -21.35 13.72 -5.78
C LEU A 233 -20.85 14.16 -4.39
N VAL A 234 -19.83 15.00 -4.35
CA VAL A 234 -19.29 15.54 -3.09
C VAL A 234 -20.35 16.36 -2.34
N ASP A 235 -21.15 17.14 -3.07
CA ASP A 235 -22.27 17.91 -2.51
C ASP A 235 -23.41 16.98 -2.07
N GLU A 236 -23.77 15.99 -2.88
CA GLU A 236 -24.79 14.96 -2.53
C GLU A 236 -24.41 14.23 -1.24
N LEU A 237 -23.17 13.77 -1.14
CA LEU A 237 -22.66 13.09 0.04
C LEU A 237 -22.33 14.06 1.20
N ARG A 238 -22.46 15.35 0.99
CA ARG A 238 -22.12 16.42 1.94
C ARG A 238 -20.70 16.29 2.50
N LEU A 239 -19.75 15.97 1.63
CA LEU A 239 -18.34 15.80 2.02
C LEU A 239 -17.62 17.12 2.23
N CYS A 240 -18.13 18.21 1.62
CA CYS A 240 -17.64 19.58 1.76
C CYS A 240 -18.64 20.48 2.52
N ALA A 241 -19.53 19.96 3.37
CA ALA A 241 -20.59 20.74 3.98
C ALA A 241 -20.02 21.92 4.78
N GLU A 242 -20.16 23.14 4.24
CA GLU A 242 -20.24 24.36 5.06
C GLU A 242 -21.54 24.31 5.88
N PRO A 243 -21.53 24.79 7.13
CA PRO A 243 -22.71 24.73 7.99
C PRO A 243 -23.82 25.65 7.45
N ALA A 244 -24.96 25.06 7.11
CA ALA A 244 -26.17 25.83 6.81
C ALA A 244 -26.54 26.70 8.01
N ARG A 245 -26.74 28.00 7.76
CA ARG A 245 -27.16 28.99 8.77
C ARG A 245 -28.48 28.59 9.42
N SER A 246 -28.47 28.58 10.73
CA SER A 246 -29.54 28.33 11.67
C SER A 246 -30.79 29.18 11.45
N ALA A 247 -31.95 28.56 11.50
CA ALA A 247 -33.20 29.18 11.97
C ALA A 247 -33.51 28.63 13.38
N ALA A 248 -33.88 29.53 14.29
CA ALA A 248 -34.02 29.31 15.74
C ALA A 248 -35.25 28.44 16.13
N PRO A 249 -35.39 28.05 17.41
CA PRO A 249 -36.00 26.78 17.82
C PRO A 249 -37.46 26.89 18.22
N ALA A 250 -38.21 25.79 18.05
CA ALA A 250 -39.43 25.48 18.79
C ALA A 250 -39.25 24.14 19.54
N ALA A 251 -39.54 24.13 20.83
CA ALA A 251 -39.43 22.99 21.74
C ALA A 251 -40.75 22.19 21.81
N PRO A 252 -40.89 21.14 22.67
CA PRO A 252 -40.58 19.74 22.31
C PRO A 252 -41.80 18.81 22.37
N ALA A 253 -41.73 17.68 21.67
CA ALA A 253 -42.57 16.54 21.98
C ALA A 253 -41.76 15.24 21.79
N GLY A 254 -41.83 14.36 22.79
CA GLY A 254 -40.98 13.17 22.92
C GLY A 254 -41.22 12.10 21.87
N GLY A 255 -40.15 11.53 21.42
CA GLY A 255 -40.01 10.36 20.56
C GLY A 255 -38.61 9.78 20.65
N PRO A 256 -38.31 8.55 20.19
CA PRO A 256 -37.15 7.77 20.61
C PRO A 256 -35.80 8.41 20.22
N VAL A 257 -34.85 8.24 21.10
CA VAL A 257 -33.50 8.82 21.07
C VAL A 257 -32.79 8.47 19.76
N SER A 258 -32.80 9.42 18.83
CA SER A 258 -31.90 9.43 17.67
C SER A 258 -30.58 10.05 18.11
N ILE A 259 -29.49 9.30 18.03
CA ILE A 259 -28.14 9.81 18.32
C ILE A 259 -27.75 10.75 17.16
N VAL A 260 -28.17 11.99 17.24
CA VAL A 260 -27.72 13.06 16.36
C VAL A 260 -26.34 13.50 16.85
N ALA A 261 -25.30 13.18 16.07
CA ALA A 261 -23.97 13.76 16.29
C ALA A 261 -24.07 15.30 16.23
N PRO A 262 -23.46 16.03 17.19
CA PRO A 262 -23.56 17.50 17.24
C PRO A 262 -22.97 18.11 15.97
N ALA A 263 -23.64 19.14 15.44
CA ALA A 263 -23.18 19.92 14.30
C ALA A 263 -21.78 20.49 14.60
N ARG A 264 -20.81 20.15 13.74
CA ARG A 264 -19.43 20.69 13.86
C ARG A 264 -19.43 22.20 13.71
N ARG A 265 -18.78 22.88 14.64
CA ARG A 265 -18.56 24.33 14.59
C ARG A 265 -17.56 24.69 13.49
N PRO A 266 -17.53 25.92 12.95
CA PRO A 266 -16.50 26.35 11.98
C PRO A 266 -15.07 26.11 12.47
N GLU A 267 -14.84 26.20 13.79
CA GLU A 267 -13.58 25.87 14.45
C GLU A 267 -13.20 24.38 14.25
N ASP A 268 -14.18 23.47 14.16
CA ASP A 268 -13.94 22.05 13.92
C ASP A 268 -13.40 21.77 12.50
N ALA A 269 -13.82 22.54 11.50
CA ALA A 269 -13.33 22.41 10.12
C ALA A 269 -11.87 22.87 10.01
N ALA A 270 -11.51 23.97 10.69
CA ALA A 270 -10.14 24.47 10.74
C ALA A 270 -9.21 23.47 11.48
N VAL A 271 -9.70 22.85 12.56
CA VAL A 271 -8.96 21.82 13.28
C VAL A 271 -8.71 20.62 12.37
N VAL A 272 -9.72 20.14 11.63
CA VAL A 272 -9.56 19.01 10.69
C VAL A 272 -8.55 19.34 9.60
N ASP A 273 -8.58 20.53 9.00
CA ASP A 273 -7.58 20.97 7.99
C ASP A 273 -6.16 20.95 8.57
N LEU A 274 -5.97 21.46 9.78
CA LEU A 274 -4.68 21.46 10.46
C LEU A 274 -4.20 20.03 10.77
N LEU A 275 -5.10 19.12 11.17
CA LEU A 275 -4.76 17.72 11.43
C LEU A 275 -4.35 16.98 10.14
N LEU A 276 -5.05 17.24 9.03
CA LEU A 276 -4.71 16.68 7.72
C LEU A 276 -3.38 17.23 7.20
N ARG A 277 -3.17 18.54 7.31
CA ARG A 277 -1.91 19.19 6.93
C ARG A 277 -0.74 18.68 7.77
N GLY A 278 -0.94 18.55 9.08
CA GLY A 278 0.06 17.97 9.97
C GLY A 278 0.41 16.54 9.59
N TRP A 279 -0.58 15.71 9.23
CA TRP A 279 -0.37 14.33 8.77
C TRP A 279 0.45 14.26 7.48
N GLN A 280 0.18 15.13 6.51
CA GLN A 280 0.95 15.21 5.26
C GLN A 280 2.44 15.44 5.51
N PHE A 281 2.76 16.35 6.43
CA PHE A 281 4.16 16.60 6.80
C PHE A 281 4.74 15.45 7.63
N PHE A 282 3.96 14.88 8.55
CA PHE A 282 4.40 13.79 9.42
C PHE A 282 4.89 12.57 8.62
N THR A 283 4.19 12.20 7.55
CA THR A 283 4.52 11.02 6.71
C THR A 283 5.80 11.15 5.90
N LEU A 284 6.33 12.36 5.70
CA LEU A 284 7.59 12.59 4.99
C LEU A 284 8.83 12.20 5.81
N MET A 285 8.72 12.07 7.14
CA MET A 285 9.76 11.57 8.05
C MET A 285 11.11 12.29 7.93
N THR A 286 11.12 13.62 7.72
CA THR A 286 12.33 14.46 7.76
C THR A 286 12.28 15.46 8.91
N PRO A 287 13.43 15.99 9.41
CA PRO A 287 13.44 16.99 10.48
C PRO A 287 12.57 18.22 10.16
N GLU A 288 12.68 18.73 8.93
CA GLU A 288 11.95 19.93 8.46
C GLU A 288 10.46 19.66 8.36
N SER A 289 10.07 18.49 7.84
CA SER A 289 8.66 18.13 7.73
C SER A 289 8.04 17.87 9.09
N MET A 290 8.80 17.30 10.03
CA MET A 290 8.33 17.07 11.40
C MET A 290 8.11 18.39 12.16
N ALA A 291 8.96 19.41 11.93
CA ALA A 291 8.72 20.74 12.47
C ALA A 291 7.41 21.35 11.97
N LYS A 292 7.14 21.26 10.65
CA LYS A 292 5.87 21.72 10.04
C LYS A 292 4.65 20.95 10.55
N ALA A 293 4.78 19.62 10.72
CA ALA A 293 3.72 18.80 11.31
C ALA A 293 3.40 19.27 12.75
N ARG A 294 4.43 19.55 13.54
CA ARG A 294 4.30 20.03 14.91
C ARG A 294 3.60 21.39 14.99
N GLU A 295 3.98 22.33 14.11
CA GLU A 295 3.30 23.64 14.01
C GLU A 295 1.82 23.47 13.69
N ALA A 296 1.47 22.64 12.71
CA ALA A 296 0.08 22.39 12.33
C ALA A 296 -0.72 21.75 13.50
N TYR A 297 -0.15 20.74 14.17
CA TYR A 297 -0.83 20.10 15.30
C TYR A 297 -0.91 21.02 16.53
N ALA A 298 0.11 21.86 16.78
CA ALA A 298 0.04 22.85 17.86
C ALA A 298 -1.05 23.89 17.58
N ALA A 299 -1.21 24.35 16.35
CA ALA A 299 -2.31 25.22 15.94
C ALA A 299 -3.68 24.53 16.12
N ALA A 300 -3.80 23.24 15.78
CA ALA A 300 -5.02 22.47 16.02
C ALA A 300 -5.35 22.36 17.53
N VAL A 301 -4.35 22.13 18.37
CA VAL A 301 -4.52 22.12 19.84
C VAL A 301 -4.90 23.50 20.39
N ALA A 302 -4.39 24.58 19.81
CA ALA A 302 -4.75 25.94 20.20
C ALA A 302 -6.23 26.27 19.89
N LEU A 303 -6.74 25.78 18.74
CA LEU A 303 -8.14 25.95 18.36
C LEU A 303 -9.08 25.02 19.15
N ALA A 304 -8.64 23.79 19.44
CA ALA A 304 -9.42 22.78 20.16
C ALA A 304 -8.60 22.17 21.33
N PRO A 305 -8.44 22.87 22.46
CA PRO A 305 -7.60 22.42 23.58
C PRO A 305 -8.05 21.12 24.25
N GLY A 306 -9.30 20.70 24.03
CA GLY A 306 -9.89 19.44 24.50
C GLY A 306 -9.87 18.32 23.47
N SER A 307 -9.32 18.52 22.26
CA SER A 307 -9.25 17.48 21.25
C SER A 307 -8.17 16.45 21.57
N ALA A 308 -8.60 15.26 22.01
CA ALA A 308 -7.70 14.14 22.29
C ALA A 308 -6.85 13.75 21.06
N GLU A 309 -7.44 13.79 19.87
CA GLU A 309 -6.75 13.52 18.61
C GLU A 309 -5.65 14.53 18.32
N ALA A 310 -5.96 15.83 18.42
CA ALA A 310 -4.97 16.89 18.15
C ALA A 310 -3.80 16.83 19.14
N ILE A 311 -4.09 16.64 20.42
CA ILE A 311 -3.08 16.52 21.47
C ILE A 311 -2.21 15.27 21.24
N ALA A 312 -2.82 14.12 20.91
CA ALA A 312 -2.08 12.89 20.63
C ALA A 312 -1.18 13.04 19.41
N LYS A 313 -1.67 13.63 18.30
CA LYS A 313 -0.87 13.89 17.09
C LYS A 313 0.29 14.84 17.35
N LEU A 314 0.11 15.87 18.17
CA LEU A 314 1.21 16.72 18.65
C LEU A 314 2.23 15.90 19.44
N GLY A 315 1.78 15.04 20.34
CA GLY A 315 2.64 14.15 21.11
C GLY A 315 3.46 13.19 20.22
N TRP A 316 2.88 12.69 19.11
CA TRP A 316 3.59 11.87 18.15
C TRP A 316 4.77 12.59 17.50
N THR A 317 4.67 13.90 17.22
CA THR A 317 5.82 14.66 16.67
C THR A 317 6.95 14.75 17.69
N HIS A 318 6.63 14.95 18.96
CA HIS A 318 7.63 14.97 20.02
C HIS A 318 8.28 13.62 20.25
N TRP A 319 7.50 12.53 20.18
CA TRP A 319 8.03 11.18 20.25
C TRP A 319 8.99 10.89 19.09
N MET A 320 8.62 11.25 17.85
CA MET A 320 9.50 11.08 16.67
C MET A 320 10.79 11.87 16.79
N ASP A 321 10.75 13.12 17.25
CA ASP A 321 11.94 13.92 17.49
C ASP A 321 12.93 13.24 18.44
N SER A 322 12.39 12.61 19.51
CA SER A 322 13.23 11.98 20.54
C SER A 322 13.92 10.72 20.01
N ILE A 323 13.21 9.87 19.25
CA ILE A 323 13.76 8.60 18.75
C ILE A 323 14.63 8.76 17.51
N SER A 324 14.44 9.83 16.74
CA SER A 324 15.23 10.11 15.54
C SER A 324 16.45 10.97 15.80
N GLY A 325 16.59 11.52 17.02
CA GLY A 325 17.69 12.40 17.39
C GLY A 325 17.72 13.73 16.63
N TRP A 326 16.57 14.20 16.15
CA TRP A 326 16.48 15.43 15.33
C TRP A 326 16.52 16.71 16.15
N VAL A 327 16.41 16.61 17.46
CA VAL A 327 16.40 17.75 18.38
C VAL A 327 17.62 17.74 19.30
N PRO A 328 18.06 18.90 19.82
CA PRO A 328 19.20 18.97 20.74
C PRO A 328 18.95 18.25 22.07
N ASP A 329 17.71 18.25 22.57
CA ASP A 329 17.30 17.57 23.80
C ASP A 329 16.20 16.54 23.53
N PRO A 330 16.58 15.29 23.16
CA PRO A 330 15.63 14.20 22.96
C PRO A 330 14.84 13.86 24.22
N SER A 331 15.43 14.03 25.41
CA SER A 331 14.80 13.72 26.69
C SER A 331 13.61 14.66 27.00
N ALA A 332 13.80 15.97 26.79
CA ALA A 332 12.72 16.94 26.92
C ALA A 332 11.58 16.68 25.92
N SER A 333 11.90 16.31 24.67
CA SER A 333 10.89 15.93 23.68
C SER A 333 10.12 14.68 24.09
N PHE A 334 10.79 13.69 24.63
CA PHE A 334 10.14 12.49 25.15
C PHE A 334 9.18 12.78 26.31
N GLN A 335 9.58 13.66 27.23
CA GLN A 335 8.70 14.10 28.32
C GLN A 335 7.44 14.83 27.79
N LYS A 336 7.58 15.66 26.74
CA LYS A 336 6.43 16.31 26.08
C LYS A 336 5.50 15.29 25.43
N ALA A 337 6.03 14.25 24.80
CA ALA A 337 5.22 13.17 24.25
C ALA A 337 4.40 12.46 25.35
N HIS A 338 5.01 12.15 26.49
CA HIS A 338 4.33 11.57 27.65
C HIS A 338 3.22 12.48 28.21
N GLN A 339 3.51 13.77 28.36
CA GLN A 339 2.52 14.77 28.83
C GLN A 339 1.32 14.87 27.85
N CYS A 340 1.59 14.88 26.55
CA CYS A 340 0.54 14.87 25.52
C CYS A 340 -0.31 13.60 25.60
N ALA A 341 0.29 12.41 25.74
CA ALA A 341 -0.44 11.16 25.89
C ALA A 341 -1.35 11.17 27.12
N THR A 342 -0.82 11.57 28.27
CA THR A 342 -1.58 11.66 29.53
C THR A 342 -2.74 12.64 29.42
N ARG A 343 -2.49 13.85 28.88
CA ARG A 343 -3.52 14.87 28.67
C ARG A 343 -4.59 14.40 27.68
N ALA A 344 -4.20 13.77 26.58
CA ALA A 344 -5.12 13.28 25.57
C ALA A 344 -6.03 12.16 26.10
N ILE A 345 -5.50 11.22 26.90
CA ILE A 345 -6.30 10.19 27.60
C ILE A 345 -7.29 10.83 28.57
N ALA A 346 -6.89 11.88 29.27
CA ALA A 346 -7.79 12.61 30.19
C ALA A 346 -8.92 13.34 29.45
N CYS A 347 -8.67 13.81 28.21
CA CYS A 347 -9.69 14.45 27.37
C CYS A 347 -10.68 13.43 26.79
N ASP A 348 -10.21 12.29 26.29
CA ASP A 348 -11.05 11.21 25.78
C ASP A 348 -10.38 9.84 26.03
N PRO A 349 -10.80 9.11 27.08
CA PRO A 349 -10.26 7.78 27.40
C PRO A 349 -10.71 6.68 26.45
N ASN A 350 -11.65 6.96 25.52
CA ASN A 350 -12.16 6.01 24.53
C ASN A 350 -11.60 6.25 23.12
N HIS A 351 -10.66 7.18 22.96
CA HIS A 351 -9.99 7.44 21.70
C HIS A 351 -8.71 6.60 21.57
N MET A 352 -8.52 5.87 20.47
CA MET A 352 -7.41 4.93 20.29
C MET A 352 -6.02 5.60 20.24
N LEU A 353 -5.90 6.78 19.59
CA LEU A 353 -4.59 7.43 19.38
C LEU A 353 -3.85 7.80 20.65
N PRO A 354 -4.49 8.35 21.71
CA PRO A 354 -3.84 8.59 23.00
C PRO A 354 -3.26 7.33 23.62
N HIS A 355 -3.99 6.20 23.59
CA HIS A 355 -3.52 4.91 24.10
C HIS A 355 -2.37 4.36 23.26
N ALA A 356 -2.42 4.50 21.92
CA ALA A 356 -1.32 4.13 21.04
C ALA A 356 -0.05 4.95 21.35
N LEU A 357 -0.17 6.27 21.54
CA LEU A 357 0.95 7.12 21.92
C LEU A 357 1.50 6.74 23.31
N MET A 358 0.64 6.53 24.31
CA MET A 358 1.07 6.10 25.64
C MET A 358 1.80 4.76 25.58
N GLY A 359 1.29 3.80 24.82
CA GLY A 359 1.96 2.52 24.61
C GLY A 359 3.35 2.67 24.01
N LYS A 360 3.54 3.56 23.03
CA LYS A 360 4.87 3.86 22.46
C LYS A 360 5.79 4.53 23.47
N VAL A 361 5.28 5.46 24.26
CA VAL A 361 6.06 6.10 25.34
C VAL A 361 6.51 5.07 26.38
N LEU A 362 5.63 4.20 26.85
CA LEU A 362 5.95 3.15 27.81
C LEU A 362 6.96 2.14 27.24
N LEU A 363 6.82 1.78 25.96
CA LEU A 363 7.76 0.87 25.29
C LEU A 363 9.19 1.42 25.30
N TRP A 364 9.37 2.71 25.01
CA TRP A 364 10.68 3.38 25.05
C TRP A 364 11.20 3.67 26.46
N ARG A 365 10.32 3.59 27.47
CA ARG A 365 10.71 3.54 28.88
C ARG A 365 11.08 2.14 29.36
N MET A 366 11.09 1.15 28.45
CA MET A 366 11.33 -0.27 28.75
C MET A 366 10.24 -0.90 29.64
N GLU A 367 9.07 -0.28 29.76
CA GLU A 367 7.90 -0.75 30.49
C GLU A 367 7.02 -1.61 29.55
N HIS A 368 7.57 -2.73 29.08
CA HIS A 368 7.04 -3.52 27.97
C HIS A 368 5.62 -4.05 28.19
N GLU A 369 5.29 -4.59 29.38
CA GLU A 369 3.96 -5.14 29.63
C GLU A 369 2.90 -4.02 29.67
N ALA A 370 3.18 -2.91 30.36
CA ALA A 370 2.29 -1.75 30.38
C ALA A 370 2.10 -1.14 28.97
N ALA A 371 3.15 -1.16 28.14
CA ALA A 371 3.06 -0.75 26.74
C ALA A 371 2.08 -1.62 25.95
N LEU A 372 2.20 -2.95 26.06
CA LEU A 372 1.31 -3.89 25.41
C LEU A 372 -0.14 -3.74 25.85
N GLU A 373 -0.41 -3.53 27.17
CA GLU A 373 -1.75 -3.28 27.69
C GLU A 373 -2.40 -2.03 27.05
N GLN A 374 -1.66 -0.92 26.94
CA GLN A 374 -2.15 0.29 26.30
C GLN A 374 -2.44 0.09 24.81
N LEU A 375 -1.59 -0.66 24.12
CA LEU A 375 -1.74 -0.93 22.68
C LEU A 375 -2.86 -1.94 22.40
N GLN A 376 -3.05 -2.94 23.24
CA GLN A 376 -4.21 -3.82 23.20
C GLN A 376 -5.51 -3.05 23.40
N LYS A 377 -5.52 -2.08 24.35
CA LYS A 377 -6.65 -1.18 24.53
C LYS A 377 -6.91 -0.33 23.28
N ALA A 378 -5.87 0.19 22.63
CA ALA A 378 -6.01 0.92 21.37
C ALA A 378 -6.66 0.07 20.27
N VAL A 379 -6.25 -1.20 20.13
CA VAL A 379 -6.86 -2.16 19.19
C VAL A 379 -8.31 -2.46 19.56
N ALA A 380 -8.61 -2.66 20.85
CA ALA A 380 -9.99 -2.90 21.30
C ALA A 380 -10.92 -1.71 21.03
N LEU A 381 -10.41 -0.48 21.16
CA LEU A 381 -11.17 0.74 20.87
C LEU A 381 -11.39 0.98 19.37
N ALA A 382 -10.47 0.51 18.51
CA ALA A 382 -10.55 0.70 17.08
C ALA A 382 -10.01 -0.52 16.29
N PRO A 383 -10.71 -1.67 16.30
CA PRO A 383 -10.25 -2.90 15.68
C PRO A 383 -10.13 -2.84 14.15
N GLY A 384 -10.77 -1.85 13.50
CA GLY A 384 -10.62 -1.57 12.07
C GLY A 384 -9.54 -0.55 11.74
N ALA A 385 -8.75 -0.08 12.70
CA ALA A 385 -7.71 0.91 12.47
C ALA A 385 -6.35 0.23 12.23
N ALA A 386 -5.82 0.33 11.00
CA ALA A 386 -4.52 -0.23 10.63
C ALA A 386 -3.40 0.17 11.59
N TYR A 387 -3.35 1.44 11.98
CA TYR A 387 -2.35 1.97 12.90
C TYR A 387 -2.45 1.42 14.32
N ALA A 388 -3.64 1.04 14.81
CA ALA A 388 -3.76 0.38 16.11
C ALA A 388 -3.05 -0.99 16.09
N HIS A 389 -3.31 -1.79 15.05
CA HIS A 389 -2.64 -3.07 14.85
C HIS A 389 -1.14 -2.92 14.59
N PHE A 390 -0.72 -1.93 13.79
CA PHE A 390 0.68 -1.63 13.55
C PHE A 390 1.44 -1.32 14.85
N HIS A 391 0.91 -0.47 15.73
CA HIS A 391 1.59 -0.12 16.96
C HIS A 391 1.67 -1.30 17.93
N LEU A 392 0.65 -2.16 17.99
CA LEU A 392 0.69 -3.39 18.77
C LEU A 392 1.71 -4.39 18.19
N ALA A 393 1.74 -4.55 16.85
CA ALA A 393 2.73 -5.39 16.17
C ALA A 393 4.16 -4.95 16.46
N ASP A 394 4.42 -3.64 16.40
CA ASP A 394 5.72 -3.06 16.69
C ASP A 394 6.16 -3.34 18.13
N ALA A 395 5.28 -3.12 19.11
CA ALA A 395 5.60 -3.43 20.52
C ALA A 395 5.81 -4.94 20.75
N ALA A 396 4.96 -5.78 20.20
CA ALA A 396 5.10 -7.23 20.30
C ALA A 396 6.45 -7.72 19.74
N MET A 397 6.88 -7.17 18.60
CA MET A 397 8.20 -7.45 18.00
C MET A 397 9.34 -7.10 18.95
N TRP A 398 9.36 -5.89 19.52
CA TRP A 398 10.41 -5.46 20.46
C TRP A 398 10.41 -6.29 21.74
N CYS A 399 9.24 -6.81 22.13
CA CYS A 399 9.10 -7.75 23.24
C CYS A 399 9.55 -9.18 22.93
N GLY A 400 9.90 -9.49 21.67
CA GLY A 400 10.25 -10.83 21.20
C GLY A 400 9.05 -11.75 20.93
N ARG A 401 7.82 -11.21 20.92
CA ARG A 401 6.57 -11.92 20.59
C ARG A 401 6.34 -11.87 19.06
N CYS A 402 7.25 -12.48 18.29
CA CYS A 402 7.29 -12.30 16.84
C CYS A 402 6.04 -12.85 16.12
N ASP A 403 5.45 -13.96 16.59
CA ASP A 403 4.22 -14.52 15.99
C ASP A 403 3.03 -13.57 16.17
N GLU A 404 2.88 -12.96 17.37
CA GLU A 404 1.87 -11.96 17.66
C GLU A 404 2.09 -10.71 16.79
N SER A 405 3.34 -10.27 16.65
CA SER A 405 3.72 -9.18 15.76
C SER A 405 3.32 -9.45 14.32
N LEU A 406 3.66 -10.63 13.77
CA LEU A 406 3.32 -11.02 12.40
C LEU A 406 1.82 -11.08 12.18
N ALA A 407 1.04 -11.60 13.15
CA ALA A 407 -0.41 -11.62 13.07
C ALA A 407 -0.98 -10.20 12.95
N HIS A 408 -0.59 -9.29 13.83
CA HIS A 408 -1.11 -7.92 13.84
C HIS A 408 -0.59 -7.07 12.67
N VAL A 409 0.67 -7.19 12.25
CA VAL A 409 1.17 -6.44 11.10
C VAL A 409 0.52 -6.89 9.78
N ASN A 410 0.18 -8.17 9.64
CA ASN A 410 -0.56 -8.64 8.48
C ASN A 410 -2.01 -8.09 8.46
N ILE A 411 -2.66 -7.95 9.62
CA ILE A 411 -3.95 -7.25 9.72
C ILE A 411 -3.78 -5.77 9.34
N ALA A 412 -2.74 -5.10 9.84
CA ALA A 412 -2.48 -3.70 9.48
C ALA A 412 -2.28 -3.51 7.98
N LEU A 413 -1.48 -4.39 7.34
CA LEU A 413 -1.25 -4.38 5.88
C LEU A 413 -2.52 -4.71 5.07
N ALA A 414 -3.42 -5.55 5.60
CA ALA A 414 -4.70 -5.82 4.97
C ALA A 414 -5.66 -4.62 5.07
N LEU A 415 -5.62 -3.89 6.20
CA LEU A 415 -6.43 -2.70 6.43
C LEU A 415 -5.91 -1.45 5.70
N ASP A 416 -4.59 -1.32 5.55
CA ASP A 416 -3.93 -0.24 4.81
C ASP A 416 -2.74 -0.78 4.01
N PRO A 417 -2.98 -1.30 2.79
CA PRO A 417 -1.93 -1.84 1.93
C PRO A 417 -0.99 -0.76 1.38
N ASN A 418 -1.37 0.51 1.45
CA ASN A 418 -0.61 1.66 0.94
C ASN A 418 0.15 2.42 2.03
N ASP A 419 0.48 1.74 3.15
CA ASP A 419 1.31 2.36 4.18
C ASP A 419 2.64 2.88 3.59
N HIS A 420 3.24 3.87 4.26
CA HIS A 420 4.50 4.49 3.84
C HIS A 420 5.76 3.64 4.16
N GLY A 421 5.64 2.32 4.17
CA GLY A 421 6.74 1.39 4.43
C GLY A 421 6.97 1.05 5.90
N MET A 422 6.26 1.65 6.83
CA MET A 422 6.42 1.39 8.28
C MET A 422 5.96 -0.02 8.66
N PHE A 423 4.80 -0.46 8.17
CA PHE A 423 4.26 -1.80 8.45
C PHE A 423 5.17 -2.89 7.89
N LEU A 424 5.64 -2.71 6.65
CA LEU A 424 6.60 -3.61 6.02
C LEU A 424 7.93 -3.68 6.78
N THR A 425 8.36 -2.57 7.40
CA THR A 425 9.57 -2.55 8.21
C THR A 425 9.42 -3.43 9.45
N ILE A 426 8.30 -3.32 10.17
CA ILE A 426 8.03 -4.17 11.34
C ILE A 426 7.90 -5.64 10.93
N ARG A 427 7.21 -5.93 9.83
CA ARG A 427 7.15 -7.29 9.28
C ARG A 427 8.55 -7.83 8.96
N GLY A 428 9.41 -7.01 8.36
CA GLY A 428 10.79 -7.39 8.06
C GLY A 428 11.59 -7.74 9.29
N TYR A 429 11.52 -6.92 10.35
CA TYR A 429 12.21 -7.22 11.62
C TYR A 429 11.65 -8.47 12.30
N ALA A 430 10.34 -8.66 12.37
CA ALA A 430 9.73 -9.84 12.95
C ALA A 430 10.17 -11.13 12.22
N LEU A 431 10.17 -11.11 10.87
CA LEU A 431 10.66 -12.22 10.04
C LEU A 431 12.16 -12.48 10.23
N TRP A 432 12.97 -11.41 10.32
CA TRP A 432 14.41 -11.55 10.59
C TRP A 432 14.66 -12.19 11.96
N MET A 433 13.91 -11.80 12.99
CA MET A 433 14.06 -12.37 14.34
C MET A 433 13.76 -13.86 14.40
N VAL A 434 12.79 -14.35 13.62
CA VAL A 434 12.44 -15.79 13.53
C VAL A 434 13.28 -16.56 12.50
N GLY A 435 14.20 -15.90 11.78
CA GLY A 435 15.11 -16.53 10.83
C GLY A 435 14.56 -16.67 9.40
N GLU A 436 13.41 -16.09 9.10
CA GLU A 436 12.79 -16.09 7.76
C GLU A 436 13.42 -14.99 6.87
N TYR A 437 14.72 -15.14 6.57
CA TYR A 437 15.54 -14.09 5.94
C TYR A 437 15.07 -13.67 4.55
N GLY A 438 14.55 -14.61 3.73
CA GLY A 438 14.02 -14.30 2.40
C GLY A 438 12.79 -13.40 2.47
N GLY A 439 11.87 -13.71 3.38
CA GLY A 439 10.69 -12.87 3.65
C GLY A 439 11.05 -11.50 4.23
N ALA A 440 12.04 -11.47 5.14
CA ALA A 440 12.55 -10.23 5.72
C ALA A 440 13.17 -9.32 4.67
N GLN A 441 14.01 -9.87 3.78
CA GLN A 441 14.64 -9.12 2.68
C GLN A 441 13.60 -8.49 1.76
N ALA A 442 12.59 -9.26 1.34
CA ALA A 442 11.51 -8.77 0.48
C ALA A 442 10.71 -7.65 1.17
N ALA A 443 10.41 -7.80 2.47
CA ALA A 443 9.68 -6.80 3.24
C ALA A 443 10.48 -5.50 3.37
N PHE A 444 11.77 -5.55 3.71
CA PHE A 444 12.61 -4.35 3.79
C PHE A 444 12.83 -3.69 2.44
N ALA A 445 13.06 -4.45 1.36
CA ALA A 445 13.18 -3.91 0.00
C ALA A 445 11.91 -3.16 -0.42
N SER A 446 10.74 -3.74 -0.15
CA SER A 446 9.46 -3.09 -0.42
C SER A 446 9.25 -1.83 0.43
N ALA A 447 9.67 -1.84 1.71
CA ALA A 447 9.62 -0.66 2.59
C ALA A 447 10.49 0.48 2.06
N ILE A 448 11.71 0.17 1.62
CA ILE A 448 12.66 1.14 1.03
C ILE A 448 12.11 1.73 -0.28
N THR A 449 11.48 0.91 -1.13
CA THR A 449 10.84 1.39 -2.37
C THR A 449 9.74 2.40 -2.06
N ARG A 450 8.93 2.18 -1.02
CA ARG A 450 7.85 3.10 -0.62
C ARG A 450 8.36 4.38 0.03
N ASN A 451 9.40 4.29 0.85
CA ASN A 451 10.01 5.43 1.52
C ASN A 451 11.54 5.25 1.66
N PRO A 452 12.32 5.68 0.66
CA PRO A 452 13.78 5.58 0.69
C PRO A 452 14.44 6.37 1.83
N ALA A 453 13.77 7.41 2.35
CA ALA A 453 14.26 8.24 3.45
C ALA A 453 14.00 7.63 4.84
N TYR A 454 13.29 6.52 4.93
CA TYR A 454 13.03 5.85 6.20
C TYR A 454 14.23 5.00 6.61
N LEU A 455 14.85 5.36 7.74
CA LEU A 455 16.12 4.79 8.20
C LEU A 455 16.08 3.28 8.47
N TRP A 456 15.05 2.83 9.20
CA TRP A 456 15.05 1.52 9.85
C TRP A 456 15.06 0.31 8.90
N PRO A 457 14.39 0.31 7.74
CA PRO A 457 14.48 -0.82 6.81
C PRO A 457 15.88 -1.01 6.23
N HIS A 458 16.71 0.05 6.10
CA HIS A 458 18.09 -0.09 5.66
C HIS A 458 18.95 -0.82 6.69
N SER A 459 18.78 -0.52 7.99
CA SER A 459 19.47 -1.22 9.07
C SER A 459 19.04 -2.69 9.17
N GLY A 460 17.74 -2.96 9.00
CA GLY A 460 17.19 -4.32 8.95
C GLY A 460 17.71 -5.11 7.75
N LEU A 461 17.77 -4.50 6.58
CA LEU A 461 18.31 -5.12 5.37
C LEU A 461 19.80 -5.47 5.52
N ALA A 462 20.58 -4.59 6.19
CA ALA A 462 21.97 -4.89 6.51
C ALA A 462 22.11 -6.13 7.40
N ALA A 463 21.23 -6.27 8.40
CA ALA A 463 21.22 -7.45 9.26
C ALA A 463 20.86 -8.72 8.47
N VAL A 464 19.89 -8.68 7.57
CA VAL A 464 19.52 -9.82 6.71
C VAL A 464 20.69 -10.23 5.81
N HIS A 465 21.33 -9.28 5.11
CA HIS A 465 22.46 -9.57 4.24
C HIS A 465 23.66 -10.17 5.01
N TYR A 466 23.89 -9.68 6.23
CA TYR A 466 24.93 -10.24 7.09
C TYR A 466 24.65 -11.71 7.45
N GLU A 467 23.42 -12.05 7.86
CA GLU A 467 23.02 -13.42 8.18
C GLU A 467 23.09 -14.36 6.96
N LEU A 468 22.87 -13.84 5.76
CA LEU A 468 23.02 -14.56 4.49
C LEU A 468 24.48 -14.66 4.00
N GLY A 469 25.45 -14.06 4.71
CA GLY A 469 26.86 -14.05 4.34
C GLY A 469 27.24 -13.04 3.24
N ASP A 470 26.29 -12.19 2.79
CA ASP A 470 26.54 -11.14 1.79
C ASP A 470 27.02 -9.85 2.47
N VAL A 471 28.30 -9.85 2.85
CA VAL A 471 28.94 -8.70 3.52
C VAL A 471 28.98 -7.45 2.63
N HIS A 472 29.03 -7.63 1.30
CA HIS A 472 29.05 -6.49 0.39
C HIS A 472 27.73 -5.73 0.39
N SER A 473 26.62 -6.41 0.22
CA SER A 473 25.28 -5.82 0.28
C SER A 473 24.96 -5.27 1.68
N ALA A 474 25.43 -5.93 2.75
CA ALA A 474 25.30 -5.41 4.11
C ALA A 474 25.98 -4.05 4.28
N ARG A 475 27.21 -3.89 3.76
CA ARG A 475 27.94 -2.61 3.78
C ARG A 475 27.23 -1.50 3.01
N ASN A 476 26.69 -1.81 1.84
CA ASN A 476 25.93 -0.85 1.04
C ASN A 476 24.64 -0.40 1.79
N ALA A 477 23.96 -1.31 2.45
CA ALA A 477 22.78 -0.98 3.23
C ALA A 477 23.11 -0.09 4.45
N VAL A 478 24.21 -0.36 5.17
CA VAL A 478 24.69 0.50 6.26
C VAL A 478 25.13 1.86 5.75
N ALA A 479 25.86 1.93 4.64
CA ALA A 479 26.27 3.21 4.04
C ALA A 479 25.04 4.08 3.69
N THR A 480 23.99 3.46 3.13
CA THR A 480 22.72 4.14 2.84
C THR A 480 22.03 4.60 4.13
N ALA A 481 21.95 3.75 5.16
CA ALA A 481 21.41 4.13 6.46
C ALA A 481 22.11 5.36 7.04
N CYS A 482 23.44 5.39 6.99
CA CYS A 482 24.25 6.52 7.46
C CYS A 482 24.09 7.79 6.59
N SER A 483 23.77 7.66 5.30
CA SER A 483 23.46 8.80 4.43
C SER A 483 22.09 9.39 4.72
N VAL A 484 21.10 8.55 5.03
CA VAL A 484 19.74 8.98 5.42
C VAL A 484 19.77 9.73 6.76
N ASN A 485 20.54 9.23 7.73
CA ASN A 485 20.70 9.92 9.00
C ASN A 485 22.17 9.86 9.47
N ARG A 486 22.87 10.99 9.41
CA ARG A 486 24.28 11.10 9.77
C ARG A 486 24.61 10.80 11.24
N ARG A 487 23.61 10.82 12.13
CA ARG A 487 23.76 10.48 13.56
C ARG A 487 23.72 8.99 13.83
N VAL A 488 23.39 8.18 12.83
CA VAL A 488 23.33 6.73 12.99
C VAL A 488 24.72 6.16 13.29
N SER A 489 24.79 5.49 14.42
CA SER A 489 25.97 4.79 14.95
C SER A 489 25.51 3.56 15.72
N LEU A 490 26.42 2.68 16.08
CA LEU A 490 26.10 1.53 16.95
C LEU A 490 25.55 1.98 18.31
N SER A 491 26.10 3.06 18.87
CA SER A 491 25.60 3.65 20.13
C SER A 491 24.19 4.18 19.96
N PHE A 492 23.88 4.86 18.83
CA PHE A 492 22.53 5.32 18.54
C PHE A 492 21.54 4.15 18.43
N VAL A 493 21.84 3.12 17.62
CA VAL A 493 20.99 1.93 17.47
C VAL A 493 20.78 1.23 18.81
N ARG A 494 21.83 1.08 19.62
CA ARG A 494 21.77 0.45 20.95
C ARG A 494 20.84 1.20 21.91
N ASN A 495 20.89 2.52 21.92
CA ASN A 495 20.21 3.36 22.88
C ASN A 495 18.76 3.70 22.48
N VAL A 496 18.47 3.68 21.17
CA VAL A 496 17.15 4.08 20.65
C VAL A 496 16.19 2.91 20.55
N LEU A 497 16.63 1.70 20.25
CA LEU A 497 15.73 0.57 20.00
C LEU A 497 15.33 -0.15 21.31
N PRO A 498 14.03 -0.31 21.60
CA PRO A 498 13.52 -0.78 22.89
C PRO A 498 13.46 -2.31 23.00
N PHE A 499 14.54 -3.00 22.62
CA PHE A 499 14.61 -4.46 22.70
C PHE A 499 14.50 -4.99 24.13
N ARG A 500 13.51 -5.84 24.38
CA ARG A 500 13.42 -6.64 25.60
C ARG A 500 14.41 -7.80 25.57
N VAL A 501 14.53 -8.47 24.41
CA VAL A 501 15.40 -9.64 24.23
C VAL A 501 16.80 -9.17 23.82
N THR A 502 17.74 -9.22 24.74
CA THR A 502 19.13 -8.77 24.52
C THR A 502 19.80 -9.48 23.32
N ALA A 503 19.51 -10.76 23.13
CA ALA A 503 20.08 -11.53 22.01
C ALA A 503 19.72 -10.93 20.63
N HIS A 504 18.48 -10.47 20.43
CA HIS A 504 18.08 -9.83 19.17
C HIS A 504 18.78 -8.50 18.94
N ARG A 505 18.96 -7.71 20.02
CA ARG A 505 19.70 -6.45 19.97
C ARG A 505 21.16 -6.67 19.58
N GLU A 506 21.83 -7.61 20.25
CA GLU A 506 23.25 -7.89 19.99
C GLU A 506 23.47 -8.46 18.58
N ARG A 507 22.54 -9.29 18.06
CA ARG A 507 22.58 -9.75 16.66
C ARG A 507 22.51 -8.58 15.68
N LEU A 508 21.59 -7.63 15.87
CA LEU A 508 21.48 -6.45 15.01
C LEU A 508 22.74 -5.59 15.06
N LEU A 509 23.26 -5.34 16.27
CA LEU A 509 24.47 -4.54 16.46
C LEU A 509 25.70 -5.21 15.84
N ALA A 510 25.86 -6.54 16.00
CA ALA A 510 26.93 -7.31 15.39
C ALA A 510 26.90 -7.22 13.86
N ALA A 511 25.73 -7.36 13.26
CA ALA A 511 25.55 -7.25 11.81
C ALA A 511 25.89 -5.83 11.30
N CYS A 512 25.39 -4.80 11.98
CA CYS A 512 25.70 -3.40 11.64
C CYS A 512 27.20 -3.09 11.81
N ALA A 513 27.85 -3.60 12.88
CA ALA A 513 29.27 -3.41 13.11
C ALA A 513 30.13 -4.10 12.04
N ALA A 514 29.83 -5.34 11.69
CA ALA A 514 30.50 -6.10 10.62
C ALA A 514 30.33 -5.44 9.25
N ALA A 515 29.21 -4.77 9.04
CA ALA A 515 28.92 -3.97 7.85
C ALA A 515 29.56 -2.57 7.86
N GLY A 516 30.33 -2.20 8.90
CA GLY A 516 31.09 -0.96 8.96
C GLY A 516 30.33 0.24 9.55
N MET A 517 29.26 0.02 10.30
CA MET A 517 28.61 1.10 11.05
C MET A 517 29.55 1.60 12.16
N ARG A 518 29.69 2.91 12.30
CA ARG A 518 30.57 3.55 13.29
C ARG A 518 30.10 3.25 14.72
N SER A 519 31.07 3.14 15.66
CA SER A 519 30.79 2.90 17.09
C SER A 519 30.28 4.14 17.82
N ASP A 520 30.77 5.32 17.45
CA ASP A 520 30.53 6.55 18.18
C ASP A 520 29.72 7.57 17.39
N GLU A 521 28.96 8.43 18.10
CA GLU A 521 28.39 9.64 17.52
C GLU A 521 29.52 10.56 17.06
N VAL A 522 29.47 11.04 15.81
CA VAL A 522 30.33 12.13 15.38
C VAL A 522 29.94 13.35 16.21
N ALA A 523 30.82 13.77 17.11
CA ALA A 523 30.69 15.05 17.79
C ALA A 523 30.46 16.12 16.72
N MET A 524 29.38 16.90 16.84
CA MET A 524 29.02 17.98 15.93
C MET A 524 30.01 19.14 16.07
N SER A 525 31.29 18.94 15.68
CA SER A 525 32.29 20.02 15.67
C SER A 525 32.62 20.57 14.28
N ASP A 526 32.07 19.99 13.19
CA ASP A 526 32.40 20.41 11.82
C ASP A 526 31.18 20.88 11.00
N ALA A 527 30.33 21.72 11.62
CA ALA A 527 29.32 22.48 10.90
C ALA A 527 29.62 23.98 11.02
N ALA A 528 30.83 24.37 10.66
CA ALA A 528 31.20 25.74 10.41
C ALA A 528 32.30 25.77 9.32
N VAL A 529 31.87 25.68 8.06
CA VAL A 529 32.42 26.37 6.87
C VAL A 529 31.34 26.41 5.81
#